data_bad425c3f1f7d4304651b47a0e7c2c2d
#
_entry.id   bad425c3f1f7d4304651b47a0e7c2c2d
#
_cell.length_a   1.000
_cell.length_b   1.000
_cell.length_c   1.000
_cell.angle_alpha   90.00
_cell.angle_beta   90.00
_cell.angle_gamma   90.00
#
_symmetry.space_group_name_H-M   'P 1'
#
loop_
_entity.id
_entity.type
_entity.pdbx_description
1 polymer ?
#
loop_
_entity_poly.entity_id
_entity_poly.type
_entity_poly.pdbx_seq_one_letter_code
_entity_poly.pdbx_strand_id
1 'polypeptide(L)'
;CTPSRHRTLLEGIRAAAGDKAEILYAKGSNIYYDTETEKAATGIRPLERRDNRQLLDEALRVASRSDVIVAALGECAEMSGESASRTGLEIPDTQQDLLKALVKTGKPVVLLLFTGRPLVLNWEDANVHSILNVWFGGSETGDAVADVLFGKVTPSGKLTTTFPRSVGQLPLFYNHLNTGRPDPDNHVFNRYAGNYLDESNEPLYPFGYGLSYTDFVYGELQISSET
;
A
#
# COMPACT_ATOMS: atom_id res chain seq x y z
N CYS A 1 1.45 -19.90 12.95
CA CYS A 1 0.76 -19.85 14.26
C CYS A 1 -0.63 -19.27 14.10
N THR A 2 -1.62 -19.85 14.76
CA THR A 2 -2.97 -19.27 14.84
C THR A 2 -3.00 -18.39 16.09
N PRO A 3 -3.29 -17.08 15.97
CA PRO A 3 -3.35 -16.21 17.13
C PRO A 3 -4.50 -16.65 18.06
N SER A 4 -4.28 -16.61 19.35
CA SER A 4 -5.30 -16.93 20.37
C SER A 4 -6.40 -15.85 20.43
N ARG A 5 -6.08 -14.63 20.02
CA ARG A 5 -6.98 -13.48 19.92
C ARG A 5 -6.56 -12.63 18.71
N HIS A 6 -7.54 -12.18 17.95
CA HIS A 6 -7.33 -11.22 16.85
C HIS A 6 -8.62 -10.44 16.62
N ARG A 7 -8.47 -9.27 16.04
CA ARG A 7 -9.58 -8.48 15.51
C ARG A 7 -9.33 -8.20 14.04
N THR A 8 -10.30 -8.53 13.21
CA THR A 8 -10.21 -8.24 11.78
C THR A 8 -10.30 -6.73 11.53
N LEU A 9 -9.79 -6.28 10.37
CA LEU A 9 -9.89 -4.89 9.96
C LEU A 9 -11.35 -4.38 9.97
N LEU A 10 -12.29 -5.18 9.44
CA LEU A 10 -13.71 -4.82 9.39
C LEU A 10 -14.32 -4.65 10.79
N GLU A 11 -13.96 -5.54 11.71
CA GLU A 11 -14.41 -5.44 13.12
C GLU A 11 -13.83 -4.19 13.80
N GLY A 12 -12.54 -3.89 13.58
CA GLY A 12 -11.88 -2.69 14.10
C GLY A 12 -12.53 -1.40 13.57
N ILE A 13 -12.76 -1.31 12.25
CA ILE A 13 -13.43 -0.16 11.63
C ILE A 13 -14.85 0.00 12.18
N ARG A 14 -15.64 -1.07 12.30
CA ARG A 14 -17.01 -1.01 12.87
C ARG A 14 -17.00 -0.56 14.32
N ALA A 15 -16.07 -1.06 15.10
CA ALA A 15 -15.93 -0.66 16.50
C ALA A 15 -15.53 0.81 16.66
N ALA A 16 -14.62 1.31 15.83
CA ALA A 16 -14.20 2.71 15.86
C ALA A 16 -15.28 3.68 15.35
N ALA A 17 -16.04 3.28 14.33
CA ALA A 17 -17.14 4.05 13.78
C ALA A 17 -18.30 4.21 14.77
N GLY A 18 -18.63 3.16 15.52
CA GLY A 18 -19.78 3.14 16.42
C GLY A 18 -21.06 3.58 15.71
N ASP A 19 -21.81 4.49 16.32
CA ASP A 19 -23.03 5.06 15.75
C ASP A 19 -22.77 6.29 14.85
N LYS A 20 -21.50 6.68 14.62
CA LYS A 20 -21.15 7.89 13.87
C LYS A 20 -21.13 7.70 12.35
N ALA A 21 -20.99 6.47 11.89
CA ALA A 21 -20.96 6.13 10.47
C ALA A 21 -21.49 4.72 10.21
N GLU A 22 -22.22 4.55 9.11
CA GLU A 22 -22.62 3.24 8.61
C GLU A 22 -21.46 2.59 7.86
N ILE A 23 -21.06 1.37 8.24
CA ILE A 23 -19.99 0.62 7.59
C ILE A 23 -20.60 -0.44 6.69
N LEU A 24 -20.59 -0.13 5.41
CA LEU A 24 -20.95 -1.06 4.32
C LEU A 24 -19.76 -1.92 3.94
N TYR A 25 -20.01 -3.15 3.49
CA TYR A 25 -18.94 -4.08 3.12
C TYR A 25 -19.26 -4.81 1.82
N ALA A 26 -18.24 -4.97 0.99
CA ALA A 26 -18.22 -5.88 -0.14
C ALA A 26 -16.84 -6.56 -0.24
N LYS A 27 -16.78 -7.82 -0.66
CA LYS A 27 -15.51 -8.53 -0.89
C LYS A 27 -14.72 -7.88 -2.03
N GLY A 28 -15.37 -7.43 -3.08
CA GLY A 28 -14.83 -6.68 -4.20
C GLY A 28 -14.12 -7.50 -5.26
N SER A 29 -13.16 -8.34 -4.91
CA SER A 29 -12.42 -9.18 -5.87
C SER A 29 -11.95 -10.50 -5.26
N ASN A 30 -11.53 -11.44 -6.10
CA ASN A 30 -10.64 -12.52 -5.72
C ASN A 30 -9.19 -12.00 -5.71
N ILE A 31 -8.20 -12.84 -5.40
CA ILE A 31 -6.79 -12.43 -5.40
C ILE A 31 -6.27 -12.27 -6.83
N TYR A 32 -6.50 -13.25 -7.70
CA TYR A 32 -6.13 -13.24 -9.11
C TYR A 32 -7.28 -13.68 -10.02
N TYR A 33 -7.24 -13.27 -11.31
CA TYR A 33 -8.12 -13.81 -12.34
C TYR A 33 -7.85 -15.29 -12.59
N ASP A 34 -6.56 -15.63 -12.78
CA ASP A 34 -6.13 -16.99 -13.01
C ASP A 34 -6.21 -17.84 -11.74
N THR A 35 -6.97 -18.96 -11.82
CA THR A 35 -7.22 -19.83 -10.67
C THR A 35 -5.97 -20.57 -10.22
N GLU A 36 -5.09 -20.95 -11.13
CA GLU A 36 -3.86 -21.68 -10.78
C GLU A 36 -2.84 -20.72 -10.13
N THR A 37 -2.72 -19.50 -10.65
CA THR A 37 -1.93 -18.45 -10.01
C THR A 37 -2.47 -18.13 -8.61
N GLU A 38 -3.79 -18.03 -8.43
CA GLU A 38 -4.40 -17.79 -7.12
C GLU A 38 -4.09 -18.94 -6.13
N LYS A 39 -4.22 -20.19 -6.58
CA LYS A 39 -3.87 -21.35 -5.74
C LYS A 39 -2.40 -21.35 -5.35
N ALA A 40 -1.51 -21.05 -6.28
CA ALA A 40 -0.07 -20.93 -6.01
C ALA A 40 0.23 -19.82 -5.01
N ALA A 41 -0.41 -18.66 -5.17
CA ALA A 41 -0.24 -17.49 -4.32
C ALA A 41 -0.84 -17.67 -2.91
N THR A 42 -1.90 -18.45 -2.75
CA THR A 42 -2.60 -18.66 -1.47
C THR A 42 -2.21 -19.94 -0.75
N GLY A 43 -1.33 -20.73 -1.34
CA GLY A 43 -0.94 -22.03 -0.81
C GLY A 43 -2.09 -23.04 -0.83
N ILE A 44 -2.08 -23.94 0.16
CA ILE A 44 -3.06 -25.07 0.22
C ILE A 44 -4.43 -24.62 0.76
N ARG A 45 -4.56 -23.38 1.24
CA ARG A 45 -5.82 -22.90 1.84
C ARG A 45 -6.84 -22.56 0.74
N PRO A 46 -7.97 -23.27 0.66
CA PRO A 46 -9.01 -22.89 -0.27
C PRO A 46 -9.61 -21.53 0.16
N LEU A 47 -9.52 -20.53 -0.70
CA LEU A 47 -10.30 -19.31 -0.53
C LEU A 47 -11.67 -19.53 -1.16
N GLU A 48 -12.71 -18.98 -0.54
CA GLU A 48 -14.01 -18.87 -1.16
C GLU A 48 -13.90 -18.00 -2.40
N ARG A 49 -14.02 -18.62 -3.58
CA ARG A 49 -13.97 -17.95 -4.86
C ARG A 49 -15.37 -17.71 -5.40
N ARG A 50 -15.65 -16.47 -5.79
CA ARG A 50 -16.88 -16.07 -6.49
C ARG A 50 -16.54 -15.51 -7.86
N ASP A 51 -17.54 -15.33 -8.71
CA ASP A 51 -17.36 -14.68 -10.00
C ASP A 51 -16.87 -13.25 -9.84
N ASN A 52 -15.78 -12.88 -10.52
CA ASN A 52 -15.13 -11.57 -10.38
C ASN A 52 -16.05 -10.41 -10.80
N ARG A 53 -16.89 -10.62 -11.83
CA ARG A 53 -17.84 -9.60 -12.28
C ARG A 53 -18.91 -9.34 -11.22
N GLN A 54 -19.44 -10.41 -10.63
CA GLN A 54 -20.43 -10.28 -9.55
C GLN A 54 -19.85 -9.58 -8.33
N LEU A 55 -18.58 -9.86 -7.98
CA LEU A 55 -17.87 -9.19 -6.88
C LEU A 55 -17.68 -7.70 -7.17
N LEU A 56 -17.26 -7.37 -8.39
CA LEU A 56 -17.09 -5.98 -8.81
C LEU A 56 -18.41 -5.22 -8.80
N ASP A 57 -19.48 -5.79 -9.38
CA ASP A 57 -20.81 -5.19 -9.42
C ASP A 57 -21.36 -4.97 -7.99
N GLU A 58 -21.12 -5.89 -7.07
CA GLU A 58 -21.46 -5.73 -5.65
C GLU A 58 -20.70 -4.56 -5.01
N ALA A 59 -19.38 -4.50 -5.23
CA ALA A 59 -18.55 -3.44 -4.70
C ALA A 59 -18.97 -2.06 -5.22
N LEU A 60 -19.28 -1.94 -6.51
CA LEU A 60 -19.74 -0.67 -7.10
C LEU A 60 -21.11 -0.24 -6.57
N ARG A 61 -22.04 -1.18 -6.32
CA ARG A 61 -23.32 -0.87 -5.65
C ARG A 61 -23.12 -0.38 -4.22
N VAL A 62 -22.20 -0.97 -3.47
CA VAL A 62 -21.83 -0.50 -2.13
C VAL A 62 -21.18 0.88 -2.21
N ALA A 63 -20.22 1.06 -3.10
CA ALA A 63 -19.50 2.33 -3.30
C ALA A 63 -20.45 3.48 -3.67
N SER A 64 -21.48 3.23 -4.50
CA SER A 64 -22.46 4.27 -4.89
C SER A 64 -23.24 4.85 -3.69
N ARG A 65 -23.37 4.09 -2.62
CA ARG A 65 -24.06 4.47 -1.38
C ARG A 65 -23.12 5.01 -0.29
N SER A 66 -21.81 4.99 -0.56
CA SER A 66 -20.78 5.41 0.41
C SER A 66 -20.30 6.83 0.11
N ASP A 67 -19.89 7.56 1.15
CA ASP A 67 -19.24 8.88 1.01
C ASP A 67 -17.73 8.73 0.80
N VAL A 68 -17.14 7.72 1.41
CA VAL A 68 -15.70 7.38 1.33
C VAL A 68 -15.54 5.88 1.13
N ILE A 69 -14.58 5.49 0.34
CA ILE A 69 -14.24 4.09 0.07
C ILE A 69 -12.91 3.77 0.74
N VAL A 70 -12.91 2.72 1.57
CA VAL A 70 -11.68 2.15 2.13
C VAL A 70 -11.41 0.83 1.40
N ALA A 71 -10.40 0.81 0.55
CA ALA A 71 -9.99 -0.34 -0.24
C ALA A 71 -8.82 -1.07 0.44
N ALA A 72 -9.09 -2.22 1.06
CA ALA A 72 -8.06 -3.06 1.69
C ALA A 72 -7.57 -4.09 0.67
N LEU A 73 -6.41 -3.85 0.07
CA LEU A 73 -5.87 -4.57 -1.07
C LEU A 73 -4.39 -4.92 -0.85
N GLY A 74 -3.87 -5.77 -1.70
CA GLY A 74 -2.45 -6.11 -1.72
C GLY A 74 -2.18 -7.60 -1.80
N GLU A 75 -1.12 -8.04 -1.13
CA GLU A 75 -0.68 -9.44 -1.11
C GLU A 75 -1.38 -10.20 0.03
N CYS A 76 -1.66 -11.49 -0.18
CA CYS A 76 -1.97 -12.40 0.92
C CYS A 76 -0.68 -12.87 1.61
N ALA A 77 -0.81 -13.42 2.82
CA ALA A 77 0.32 -13.80 3.65
C ALA A 77 1.28 -14.79 2.97
N GLU A 78 0.74 -15.72 2.20
CA GLU A 78 1.49 -16.76 1.50
C GLU A 78 2.30 -16.22 0.30
N MET A 79 2.01 -15.03 -0.18
CA MET A 79 2.78 -14.36 -1.24
C MET A 79 4.10 -13.77 -0.75
N SER A 80 4.36 -13.80 0.55
CA SER A 80 5.58 -13.30 1.18
C SER A 80 6.17 -14.34 2.14
N GLY A 81 7.49 -14.47 2.15
CA GLY A 81 8.22 -15.42 2.98
C GLY A 81 9.05 -16.40 2.18
N GLU A 82 9.31 -17.58 2.76
CA GLU A 82 10.12 -18.61 2.12
C GLU A 82 9.48 -19.11 0.83
N SER A 83 10.28 -19.19 -0.23
CA SER A 83 9.85 -19.64 -1.58
C SER A 83 8.72 -18.82 -2.21
N ALA A 84 8.52 -17.58 -1.80
CA ALA A 84 7.46 -16.70 -2.27
C ALA A 84 8.01 -15.51 -3.11
N SER A 85 8.98 -15.77 -3.99
CA SER A 85 9.54 -14.75 -4.89
C SER A 85 8.52 -14.36 -5.96
N ARG A 86 8.49 -13.06 -6.30
CA ARG A 86 7.66 -12.50 -7.37
C ARG A 86 8.54 -11.75 -8.38
N THR A 87 8.21 -11.84 -9.66
CA THR A 87 8.85 -11.07 -10.73
C THR A 87 8.10 -9.76 -11.03
N GLY A 88 6.78 -9.75 -10.88
CA GLY A 88 5.97 -8.54 -10.91
C GLY A 88 5.75 -8.02 -9.48
N LEU A 89 5.82 -6.71 -9.29
CA LEU A 89 5.68 -6.05 -7.99
C LEU A 89 4.43 -5.18 -7.91
N GLU A 90 3.45 -5.41 -8.75
CA GLU A 90 2.17 -4.71 -8.72
C GLU A 90 1.19 -5.38 -7.74
N ILE A 91 0.16 -4.63 -7.35
CA ILE A 91 -1.04 -5.21 -6.71
C ILE A 91 -1.63 -6.26 -7.67
N PRO A 92 -2.11 -7.43 -7.19
CA PRO A 92 -2.71 -8.45 -8.05
C PRO A 92 -3.79 -7.91 -9.01
N ASP A 93 -3.88 -8.48 -10.20
CA ASP A 93 -4.63 -8.01 -11.36
C ASP A 93 -6.12 -7.71 -11.10
N THR A 94 -6.85 -8.63 -10.45
CA THR A 94 -8.27 -8.43 -10.10
C THR A 94 -8.47 -7.27 -9.14
N GLN A 95 -7.54 -7.09 -8.21
CA GLN A 95 -7.57 -6.04 -7.22
C GLN A 95 -7.23 -4.67 -7.84
N GLN A 96 -6.30 -4.65 -8.80
CA GLN A 96 -6.01 -3.47 -9.61
C GLN A 96 -7.26 -3.00 -10.38
N ASP A 97 -7.97 -3.93 -11.01
CA ASP A 97 -9.18 -3.61 -11.77
C ASP A 97 -10.30 -3.11 -10.85
N LEU A 98 -10.47 -3.73 -9.68
CA LEU A 98 -11.37 -3.24 -8.65
C LEU A 98 -11.01 -1.80 -8.25
N LEU A 99 -9.76 -1.53 -7.90
CA LEU A 99 -9.31 -0.21 -7.47
C LEU A 99 -9.55 0.86 -8.53
N LYS A 100 -9.21 0.55 -9.80
CA LYS A 100 -9.48 1.43 -10.94
C LYS A 100 -10.97 1.73 -11.14
N ALA A 101 -11.82 0.73 -10.92
CA ALA A 101 -13.27 0.91 -11.00
C ALA A 101 -13.81 1.76 -9.83
N LEU A 102 -13.29 1.56 -8.63
CA LEU A 102 -13.66 2.36 -7.46
C LEU A 102 -13.26 3.83 -7.62
N VAL A 103 -12.05 4.12 -8.11
CA VAL A 103 -11.59 5.50 -8.41
C VAL A 103 -12.50 6.18 -9.44
N LYS A 104 -12.96 5.46 -10.47
CA LYS A 104 -13.90 5.98 -11.48
C LYS A 104 -15.26 6.40 -10.91
N THR A 105 -15.63 6.00 -9.71
CA THR A 105 -16.85 6.45 -9.05
C THR A 105 -16.81 7.93 -8.65
N GLY A 106 -15.62 8.54 -8.62
CA GLY A 106 -15.40 9.91 -8.17
C GLY A 106 -15.49 10.09 -6.65
N LYS A 107 -15.67 9.01 -5.89
CA LYS A 107 -15.65 9.05 -4.42
C LYS A 107 -14.21 9.08 -3.90
N PRO A 108 -13.95 9.69 -2.74
CA PRO A 108 -12.65 9.56 -2.10
C PRO A 108 -12.30 8.09 -1.83
N VAL A 109 -11.10 7.68 -2.24
CA VAL A 109 -10.58 6.32 -2.04
C VAL A 109 -9.34 6.38 -1.15
N VAL A 110 -9.38 5.63 -0.04
CA VAL A 110 -8.26 5.37 0.84
C VAL A 110 -7.80 3.93 0.59
N LEU A 111 -6.57 3.76 0.12
CA LEU A 111 -5.97 2.44 -0.07
C LEU A 111 -5.26 2.01 1.21
N LEU A 112 -5.69 0.90 1.80
CA LEU A 112 -4.97 0.19 2.83
C LEU A 112 -4.17 -0.92 2.16
N LEU A 113 -2.86 -0.73 2.07
CA LEU A 113 -1.98 -1.65 1.36
C LEU A 113 -1.41 -2.70 2.32
N PHE A 114 -1.81 -3.95 2.11
CA PHE A 114 -1.25 -5.11 2.80
C PHE A 114 -0.21 -5.77 1.90
N THR A 115 1.04 -5.82 2.35
CA THR A 115 2.14 -6.38 1.55
C THR A 115 3.31 -6.78 2.43
N GLY A 116 4.09 -7.75 1.98
CA GLY A 116 5.34 -8.15 2.64
C GLY A 116 6.59 -7.59 1.96
N ARG A 117 6.42 -6.75 0.93
CA ARG A 117 7.51 -6.16 0.14
C ARG A 117 7.12 -4.80 -0.42
N PRO A 118 8.07 -3.94 -0.83
CA PRO A 118 7.76 -2.74 -1.61
C PRO A 118 7.13 -3.14 -2.96
N LEU A 119 6.01 -2.50 -3.30
CA LEU A 119 5.35 -2.67 -4.59
C LEU A 119 5.59 -1.46 -5.49
N VAL A 120 5.39 -1.64 -6.79
CA VAL A 120 5.34 -0.56 -7.78
C VAL A 120 3.95 0.05 -7.73
N LEU A 121 3.84 1.31 -7.30
CA LEU A 121 2.57 1.96 -6.98
C LEU A 121 2.34 3.27 -7.75
N ASN A 122 2.98 3.46 -8.91
CA ASN A 122 2.89 4.73 -9.66
C ASN A 122 1.45 5.11 -10.01
N TRP A 123 0.64 4.13 -10.38
CA TRP A 123 -0.76 4.39 -10.72
C TRP A 123 -1.56 4.73 -9.45
N GLU A 124 -1.34 4.00 -8.37
CA GLU A 124 -2.01 4.22 -7.09
C GLU A 124 -1.67 5.60 -6.52
N ASP A 125 -0.40 5.97 -6.50
CA ASP A 125 0.07 7.29 -6.04
C ASP A 125 -0.61 8.44 -6.78
N ALA A 126 -0.78 8.29 -8.10
CA ALA A 126 -1.38 9.33 -8.94
C ALA A 126 -2.92 9.39 -8.88
N ASN A 127 -3.61 8.34 -8.42
CA ASN A 127 -5.05 8.22 -8.61
C ASN A 127 -5.88 8.02 -7.33
N VAL A 128 -5.29 7.56 -6.21
CA VAL A 128 -6.01 7.43 -4.95
C VAL A 128 -5.75 8.63 -4.05
N HIS A 129 -6.67 8.90 -3.14
CA HIS A 129 -6.57 10.07 -2.26
C HIS A 129 -5.54 9.89 -1.14
N SER A 130 -5.32 8.65 -0.71
CA SER A 130 -4.36 8.35 0.34
C SER A 130 -4.00 6.86 0.31
N ILE A 131 -2.74 6.56 0.67
CA ILE A 131 -2.22 5.20 0.80
C ILE A 131 -1.71 5.04 2.24
N LEU A 132 -2.25 4.07 2.96
CA LEU A 132 -1.70 3.62 4.23
C LEU A 132 -1.05 2.25 4.02
N ASN A 133 0.28 2.20 4.06
CA ASN A 133 1.01 0.94 3.99
C ASN A 133 0.97 0.24 5.36
N VAL A 134 0.21 -0.83 5.43
CA VAL A 134 -0.05 -1.57 6.68
C VAL A 134 1.00 -2.65 6.92
N TRP A 135 1.68 -3.11 5.87
CA TRP A 135 2.47 -4.35 5.89
C TRP A 135 1.59 -5.54 6.30
N PHE A 136 2.16 -6.52 6.98
CA PHE A 136 1.41 -7.58 7.66
C PHE A 136 1.44 -7.31 9.16
N GLY A 137 0.35 -6.78 9.67
CA GLY A 137 0.21 -6.50 11.09
C GLY A 137 -0.06 -7.76 11.91
N GLY A 138 -0.02 -7.61 13.22
CA GLY A 138 -0.31 -8.67 14.18
C GLY A 138 -1.79 -8.71 14.61
N SER A 139 -2.02 -9.24 15.79
CA SER A 139 -3.36 -9.47 16.36
C SER A 139 -4.20 -8.20 16.53
N GLU A 140 -3.56 -7.05 16.72
CA GLU A 140 -4.22 -5.77 16.97
C GLU A 140 -4.33 -4.89 15.71
N THR A 141 -3.99 -5.42 14.52
CA THR A 141 -3.99 -4.65 13.26
C THR A 141 -5.33 -3.98 12.99
N GLY A 142 -6.45 -4.66 13.24
CA GLY A 142 -7.77 -4.12 13.00
C GLY A 142 -8.05 -2.85 13.78
N ASP A 143 -7.72 -2.82 15.07
CA ASP A 143 -7.90 -1.66 15.93
C ASP A 143 -6.89 -0.55 15.60
N ALA A 144 -5.61 -0.91 15.39
CA ALA A 144 -4.56 0.06 15.10
C ALA A 144 -4.81 0.82 13.79
N VAL A 145 -5.19 0.11 12.74
CA VAL A 145 -5.55 0.74 11.44
C VAL A 145 -6.80 1.61 11.58
N ALA A 146 -7.81 1.14 12.30
CA ALA A 146 -9.02 1.93 12.54
C ALA A 146 -8.71 3.22 13.33
N ASP A 147 -7.87 3.16 14.36
CA ASP A 147 -7.46 4.33 15.14
C ASP A 147 -6.76 5.39 14.26
N VAL A 148 -5.93 4.97 13.30
CA VAL A 148 -5.33 5.87 12.30
C VAL A 148 -6.39 6.42 11.35
N LEU A 149 -7.24 5.57 10.75
CA LEU A 149 -8.27 5.99 9.78
C LEU A 149 -9.24 7.03 10.36
N PHE A 150 -9.64 6.88 11.61
CA PHE A 150 -10.53 7.81 12.28
C PHE A 150 -9.82 8.99 12.99
N GLY A 151 -8.50 9.12 12.79
CA GLY A 151 -7.71 10.24 13.32
C GLY A 151 -7.53 10.23 14.84
N LYS A 152 -7.78 9.10 15.50
CA LYS A 152 -7.55 8.95 16.95
C LYS A 152 -6.05 8.87 17.25
N VAL A 153 -5.28 8.34 16.32
CA VAL A 153 -3.82 8.26 16.38
C VAL A 153 -3.24 8.84 15.08
N THR A 154 -2.26 9.73 15.22
CA THR A 154 -1.51 10.27 14.09
C THR A 154 -0.53 9.21 13.57
N PRO A 155 -0.48 8.95 12.24
CA PRO A 155 0.50 8.04 11.68
C PRO A 155 1.91 8.58 11.91
N SER A 156 2.74 7.78 12.58
CA SER A 156 4.13 8.14 12.92
C SER A 156 5.16 7.23 12.26
N GLY A 157 4.73 6.09 11.74
CA GLY A 157 5.60 5.14 11.05
C GLY A 157 6.18 5.72 9.77
N LYS A 158 7.46 5.42 9.51
CA LYS A 158 8.16 5.76 8.28
C LYS A 158 8.52 4.49 7.53
N LEU A 159 8.60 4.57 6.20
CA LEU A 159 8.98 3.43 5.38
C LEU A 159 10.39 2.94 5.75
N THR A 160 10.50 1.65 6.00
CA THR A 160 11.74 0.97 6.36
C THR A 160 12.47 0.39 5.15
N THR A 161 11.97 0.66 3.96
CA THR A 161 12.54 0.25 2.69
C THR A 161 12.12 1.20 1.59
N THR A 162 12.86 1.20 0.48
CA THR A 162 12.61 2.04 -0.69
C THR A 162 11.55 1.40 -1.59
N PHE A 163 10.59 2.17 -2.06
CA PHE A 163 9.58 1.74 -3.04
C PHE A 163 10.00 2.17 -4.45
N PRO A 164 10.17 1.23 -5.40
CA PRO A 164 10.61 1.54 -6.74
C PRO A 164 9.47 2.11 -7.59
N ARG A 165 9.82 2.81 -8.67
CA ARG A 165 8.90 3.18 -9.75
C ARG A 165 8.71 2.05 -10.76
N SER A 166 9.72 1.20 -10.91
CA SER A 166 9.66 0.05 -11.79
C SER A 166 10.56 -1.07 -11.28
N VAL A 167 10.28 -2.29 -11.69
CA VAL A 167 11.14 -3.46 -11.42
C VAL A 167 12.54 -3.26 -12.01
N GLY A 168 12.67 -2.50 -13.10
CA GLY A 168 13.95 -2.20 -13.74
C GLY A 168 14.92 -1.37 -12.88
N GLN A 169 14.45 -0.71 -11.83
CA GLN A 169 15.30 0.02 -10.90
C GLN A 169 15.97 -0.88 -9.86
N LEU A 170 15.53 -2.13 -9.70
CA LEU A 170 16.06 -3.00 -8.64
C LEU A 170 17.43 -3.60 -9.00
N PRO A 171 18.34 -3.70 -8.02
CA PRO A 171 18.20 -3.37 -6.59
C PRO A 171 18.25 -1.86 -6.33
N LEU A 172 17.35 -1.37 -5.48
CA LEU A 172 17.22 0.04 -5.12
C LEU A 172 17.19 0.21 -3.60
N PHE A 173 18.20 0.86 -3.03
CA PHE A 173 18.32 1.06 -1.58
C PHE A 173 18.98 2.42 -1.27
N TYR A 174 18.59 3.04 -0.17
CA TYR A 174 18.97 4.43 0.17
C TYR A 174 20.48 4.64 0.37
N ASN A 175 21.22 3.61 0.76
CA ASN A 175 22.65 3.70 1.06
C ASN A 175 23.55 3.19 -0.08
N HIS A 176 23.03 3.21 -1.33
CA HIS A 176 23.88 2.91 -2.48
C HIS A 176 24.99 3.97 -2.64
N LEU A 177 26.15 3.54 -3.10
CA LEU A 177 27.26 4.43 -3.42
C LEU A 177 27.02 5.08 -4.77
N ASN A 178 27.54 6.31 -4.93
CA ASN A 178 27.56 6.97 -6.22
C ASN A 178 28.33 6.13 -7.23
N THR A 179 27.84 6.11 -8.47
CA THR A 179 28.58 5.57 -9.61
C THR A 179 29.72 6.51 -10.00
N GLY A 180 30.64 6.07 -10.87
CA GLY A 180 31.70 6.95 -11.39
C GLY A 180 31.20 8.12 -12.24
N ARG A 181 29.90 8.13 -12.58
CA ARG A 181 29.24 9.20 -13.37
C ARG A 181 27.85 9.48 -12.81
N PRO A 182 27.76 10.07 -11.61
CA PRO A 182 26.46 10.41 -11.02
C PRO A 182 25.76 11.45 -11.89
N ASP A 183 24.45 11.37 -11.95
CA ASP A 183 23.59 12.40 -12.54
C ASP A 183 23.17 13.38 -11.43
N PRO A 184 23.66 14.62 -11.44
CA PRO A 184 23.33 15.58 -10.41
C PRO A 184 21.91 16.14 -10.53
N ASP A 185 21.31 16.10 -11.73
CA ASP A 185 20.07 16.82 -12.03
C ASP A 185 18.83 15.93 -12.12
N ASN A 186 19.00 14.60 -12.12
CA ASN A 186 17.95 13.55 -12.13
C ASN A 186 16.76 13.71 -13.11
N HIS A 187 16.75 14.73 -13.95
CA HIS A 187 15.57 15.12 -14.73
C HIS A 187 15.82 15.26 -16.22
N VAL A 188 17.06 15.31 -16.64
CA VAL A 188 17.43 15.49 -18.06
C VAL A 188 18.36 14.38 -18.48
N PHE A 189 17.94 13.61 -19.50
CA PHE A 189 18.79 12.56 -20.05
C PHE A 189 20.18 13.12 -20.41
N ASN A 190 21.21 12.55 -19.82
CA ASN A 190 22.60 12.81 -20.12
C ASN A 190 23.29 11.50 -20.52
N ARG A 191 23.73 11.43 -21.76
CA ARG A 191 24.38 10.23 -22.32
C ARG A 191 25.61 9.76 -21.52
N TYR A 192 26.24 10.66 -20.78
CA TYR A 192 27.49 10.40 -20.07
C TYR A 192 27.31 10.28 -18.56
N ALA A 193 26.08 10.36 -18.07
CA ALA A 193 25.72 10.16 -16.68
C ALA A 193 24.98 8.81 -16.48
N GLY A 194 24.95 8.35 -15.24
CA GLY A 194 24.24 7.12 -14.87
C GLY A 194 22.76 7.39 -14.65
N ASN A 195 21.96 7.31 -15.71
CA ASN A 195 20.51 7.56 -15.67
C ASN A 195 19.74 6.58 -16.55
N TYR A 196 18.46 6.38 -16.25
CA TYR A 196 17.53 5.66 -17.11
C TYR A 196 17.07 6.56 -18.26
N LEU A 197 16.67 5.95 -19.39
CA LEU A 197 16.11 6.67 -20.54
C LEU A 197 14.65 7.05 -20.35
N ASP A 198 13.92 6.25 -19.59
CA ASP A 198 12.47 6.18 -19.57
C ASP A 198 11.85 6.30 -18.16
N GLU A 199 12.70 6.40 -17.14
CA GLU A 199 12.25 6.55 -15.75
C GLU A 199 13.22 7.46 -14.96
N SER A 200 12.77 8.03 -13.88
CA SER A 200 13.60 8.76 -12.94
C SER A 200 14.57 7.82 -12.21
N ASN A 201 15.75 8.34 -11.86
CA ASN A 201 16.65 7.64 -10.94
C ASN A 201 16.11 7.59 -9.51
N GLU A 202 15.24 8.54 -9.16
CA GLU A 202 14.65 8.61 -7.83
C GLU A 202 13.58 7.54 -7.63
N PRO A 203 13.47 6.97 -6.43
CA PRO A 203 12.38 6.05 -6.10
C PRO A 203 11.01 6.74 -6.12
N LEU A 204 9.94 5.94 -6.11
CA LEU A 204 8.60 6.48 -5.85
C LEU A 204 8.51 7.01 -4.42
N TYR A 205 8.89 6.18 -3.45
CA TYR A 205 9.01 6.59 -2.06
C TYR A 205 10.36 6.16 -1.50
N PRO A 206 11.20 7.10 -1.00
CA PRO A 206 12.49 6.75 -0.41
C PRO A 206 12.33 6.08 0.96
N PHE A 207 13.39 5.41 1.41
CA PHE A 207 13.52 4.99 2.81
C PHE A 207 13.29 6.18 3.74
N GLY A 208 12.53 5.97 4.81
CA GLY A 208 12.20 7.03 5.77
C GLY A 208 11.05 7.94 5.37
N TYR A 209 10.46 7.76 4.18
CA TYR A 209 9.29 8.51 3.75
C TYR A 209 8.07 8.18 4.62
N GLY A 210 7.23 9.18 4.84
CA GLY A 210 5.93 9.02 5.49
C GLY A 210 5.37 10.38 5.89
N LEU A 211 4.08 10.56 5.59
CA LEU A 211 3.31 11.75 5.97
C LEU A 211 2.74 11.60 7.37
N SER A 212 2.31 12.71 7.92
CA SER A 212 1.66 12.80 9.23
C SER A 212 0.39 13.63 9.11
N TYR A 213 -0.49 13.59 10.11
CA TYR A 213 -1.64 14.51 10.20
C TYR A 213 -1.23 15.86 10.78
N THR A 214 0.01 15.99 11.23
CA THR A 214 0.57 17.22 11.80
C THR A 214 1.86 17.59 11.12
N ASP A 215 2.18 18.90 11.10
CA ASP A 215 3.42 19.42 10.60
C ASP A 215 4.40 19.66 11.76
N PHE A 216 5.71 19.58 11.46
CA PHE A 216 6.79 19.87 12.40
C PHE A 216 7.59 21.07 11.89
N VAL A 217 7.75 22.05 12.74
CA VAL A 217 8.59 23.21 12.48
C VAL A 217 9.86 23.08 13.30
N TYR A 218 11.00 23.03 12.62
CA TYR A 218 12.32 23.01 13.27
C TYR A 218 12.78 24.43 13.52
N GLY A 219 13.08 24.75 14.78
CA GLY A 219 13.68 26.03 15.19
C GLY A 219 15.20 26.00 15.10
N GLU A 220 15.83 27.08 15.53
CA GLU A 220 17.29 27.13 15.63
C GLU A 220 17.81 26.18 16.72
N LEU A 221 18.95 25.53 16.42
CA LEU A 221 19.62 24.67 17.38
C LEU A 221 20.17 25.53 18.53
N GLN A 222 19.76 25.23 19.76
CA GLN A 222 20.29 25.87 20.97
C GLN A 222 21.12 24.86 21.74
N ILE A 223 22.36 25.19 22.02
CA ILE A 223 23.29 24.38 22.82
C ILE A 223 23.42 25.04 24.18
N SER A 224 23.19 24.28 25.26
CA SER A 224 23.20 24.78 26.64
C SER A 224 24.61 25.06 27.21
N SER A 225 25.64 24.48 26.60
CA SER A 225 27.05 24.74 26.96
C SER A 225 27.96 24.46 25.77
N GLU A 226 28.97 25.32 25.58
CA GLU A 226 30.14 25.04 24.74
C GLU A 226 31.12 24.22 25.56
N THR A 227 31.34 22.95 25.25
CA THR A 227 32.45 22.15 25.83
C THR A 227 33.38 21.74 24.72
#